data_6b526e727968c883fcfe89aad269862f
#
_entry.id   6b526e727968c883fcfe89aad269862f
#
_cell.length_a   1.000
_cell.length_b   1.000
_cell.length_c   1.000
_cell.angle_alpha   90.00
_cell.angle_beta   90.00
_cell.angle_gamma   90.00
#
_symmetry.space_group_name_H-M   'P 1'
#
loop_
_entity.id
_entity.type
_entity.pdbx_description
1 polymer ?
#
loop_
_entity_poly.entity_id
_entity_poly.type
_entity_poly.pdbx_seq_one_letter_code
_entity_poly.pdbx_strand_id
1 'polypeptide(L)'
;MLKKILLTICLSASIIALAQETFTRKDTLFGGLRPERTSFDVMRYDLTVKVLPKEKKMYGLNEITFKVVENTNIIQIDLFENMKIDSIKFKGFKLEYKREFNAVFIDFAETLSMGNTEKIAFYYSGNPIIAKRAPWDGGFVFTKDKNGKDFIGVAVQGTGASLWYPCKDSQTDEPNLGATIKLIIPDGLVGVSNGRFKGSEKLKNGFTRWNWEVKNPINNYDITLYIGDYIHFSDKHGGLDLDYYVLRENEAKARIQFQEVKPMMDCFQAKFGPYPFKEDGYKLVETNYLGMEHQSAVAYGNQYKKGYLGTDLSSTNFGLLFDFIIIHESGHEWFGNSITSKDVADMWIHEGFTCYTEAVYLECKYGATKAKYYINGLAQNIQADKPIIGQYGVANEGSSDMYYKGALMLHTIRNVINNDERWWKMLYDYAQHFKHQIIDTEAVIAFFNQESKLDLTPIFNQYLHYTNLPKLEFKKVQSHLEYRWVTDVDFFDMPIDIMIRGNKIRLCPTKEWQLFEHKINALQEIEVLKQDFFIDIN
;
A
#
# COMPACT_ATOMS: atom_id res chain seq x y z
N MET A 1 7.01 74.10 24.39
CA MET A 1 7.06 73.37 23.09
C MET A 1 7.06 71.88 23.39
N LEU A 2 5.87 71.26 23.39
CA LEU A 2 5.69 69.82 23.59
C LEU A 2 5.77 69.14 22.25
N LYS A 3 6.78 68.27 22.02
CA LYS A 3 6.80 67.34 20.90
C LYS A 3 6.04 66.08 21.28
N LYS A 4 4.90 65.84 20.62
CA LYS A 4 4.18 64.60 20.69
C LYS A 4 4.95 63.55 19.84
N ILE A 5 5.38 62.48 20.48
CA ILE A 5 5.91 61.28 19.82
C ILE A 5 4.71 60.36 19.59
N LEU A 6 4.33 60.18 18.33
CA LEU A 6 3.36 59.17 17.91
C LEU A 6 4.07 57.84 17.78
N LEU A 7 3.76 56.91 18.68
CA LEU A 7 4.27 55.52 18.61
C LEU A 7 3.32 54.73 17.69
N THR A 8 3.73 54.47 16.45
CA THR A 8 3.01 53.62 15.53
C THR A 8 3.37 52.16 15.84
N ILE A 9 2.42 51.46 16.47
CA ILE A 9 2.54 50.02 16.66
C ILE A 9 2.12 49.36 15.36
N CYS A 10 3.09 48.87 14.57
CA CYS A 10 2.84 47.95 13.49
C CYS A 10 2.51 46.56 14.05
N LEU A 11 1.24 46.20 14.09
CA LEU A 11 0.83 44.81 14.23
C LEU A 11 1.21 44.08 12.92
N SER A 12 2.33 43.36 12.93
CA SER A 12 2.63 42.38 11.92
C SER A 12 1.79 41.12 12.19
N ALA A 13 0.61 41.08 11.59
CA ALA A 13 -0.13 39.84 11.46
C ALA A 13 0.68 38.91 10.54
N SER A 14 1.38 37.96 11.12
CA SER A 14 1.99 36.86 10.37
C SER A 14 0.85 36.00 9.84
N ILE A 15 0.46 36.26 8.58
CA ILE A 15 -0.37 35.34 7.82
C ILE A 15 0.55 34.15 7.54
N ILE A 16 0.39 33.09 8.32
CA ILE A 16 0.90 31.77 7.94
C ILE A 16 0.02 31.37 6.74
N ALA A 17 0.44 31.71 5.54
CA ALA A 17 -0.09 31.11 4.34
C ALA A 17 0.35 29.64 4.38
N LEU A 18 -0.56 28.75 4.79
CA LEU A 18 -0.42 27.34 4.45
C LEU A 18 -0.30 27.31 2.93
N ALA A 19 0.89 26.97 2.43
CA ALA A 19 1.10 26.80 1.01
C ALA A 19 0.19 25.64 0.59
N GLN A 20 -0.95 25.97 0.01
CA GLN A 20 -1.84 24.98 -0.58
C GLN A 20 -1.05 24.31 -1.71
N GLU A 21 -0.86 23.00 -1.65
CA GLU A 21 -0.21 22.25 -2.73
C GLU A 21 -0.95 22.56 -4.03
N THR A 22 -0.24 23.08 -5.02
CA THR A 22 -0.82 23.40 -6.32
C THR A 22 -0.57 22.26 -7.28
N PHE A 23 -1.63 21.58 -7.67
CA PHE A 23 -1.54 20.50 -8.65
C PHE A 23 -1.58 21.03 -10.08
N THR A 24 -0.76 20.44 -10.91
CA THR A 24 -0.55 20.85 -12.31
C THR A 24 -1.40 20.02 -13.27
N ARG A 25 -1.37 20.41 -14.57
CA ARG A 25 -1.96 19.59 -15.63
C ARG A 25 -1.36 18.17 -15.67
N LYS A 26 -0.07 18.02 -15.38
CA LYS A 26 0.60 16.71 -15.31
C LYS A 26 -0.01 15.82 -14.24
N ASP A 27 -0.29 16.35 -13.05
CA ASP A 27 -0.85 15.60 -11.93
C ASP A 27 -2.29 15.16 -12.24
N THR A 28 -3.10 16.05 -12.83
CA THR A 28 -4.47 15.71 -13.26
C THR A 28 -4.52 14.73 -14.43
N LEU A 29 -3.49 14.71 -15.28
CA LEU A 29 -3.37 13.71 -16.34
C LEU A 29 -3.02 12.32 -15.77
N PHE A 30 -2.23 12.29 -14.71
CA PHE A 30 -1.81 11.04 -14.06
C PHE A 30 -2.88 10.48 -13.11
N GLY A 31 -3.44 11.28 -12.19
CA GLY A 31 -4.43 10.83 -11.20
C GLY A 31 -5.90 10.92 -11.65
N GLY A 32 -6.22 11.76 -12.65
CA GLY A 32 -7.61 12.07 -12.98
C GLY A 32 -8.33 11.00 -13.82
N LEU A 33 -9.59 10.78 -13.47
CA LEU A 33 -10.50 9.88 -14.20
C LEU A 33 -11.33 10.67 -15.22
N ARG A 34 -10.73 10.91 -16.40
CA ARG A 34 -11.39 11.58 -17.51
C ARG A 34 -12.02 10.55 -18.46
N PRO A 35 -12.91 10.99 -19.38
CA PRO A 35 -13.58 10.08 -20.35
C PRO A 35 -12.59 9.18 -21.10
N GLU A 36 -11.40 9.66 -21.45
CA GLU A 36 -10.37 8.89 -22.15
C GLU A 36 -9.78 7.75 -21.31
N ARG A 37 -9.99 7.77 -19.97
CA ARG A 37 -9.63 6.68 -19.07
C ARG A 37 -10.84 5.86 -18.61
N THR A 38 -12.02 6.46 -18.45
CA THR A 38 -13.21 5.77 -17.95
C THR A 38 -14.00 5.04 -19.03
N SER A 39 -13.80 5.38 -20.31
CA SER A 39 -14.50 4.76 -21.43
C SER A 39 -14.10 3.32 -21.73
N PHE A 40 -13.05 2.81 -21.09
CA PHE A 40 -12.57 1.44 -21.26
C PHE A 40 -12.08 0.83 -19.95
N ASP A 41 -12.15 -0.50 -19.87
CA ASP A 41 -11.73 -1.34 -18.77
C ASP A 41 -10.69 -2.34 -19.28
N VAL A 42 -9.49 -2.34 -18.68
CA VAL A 42 -8.42 -3.25 -19.12
C VAL A 42 -8.68 -4.65 -18.58
N MET A 43 -8.77 -5.59 -19.50
CA MET A 43 -9.03 -6.99 -19.18
C MET A 43 -7.74 -7.80 -18.98
N ARG A 44 -6.69 -7.49 -19.76
CA ARG A 44 -5.44 -8.27 -19.73
C ARG A 44 -4.27 -7.51 -20.33
N TYR A 45 -3.10 -7.71 -19.75
CA TYR A 45 -1.80 -7.36 -20.34
C TYR A 45 -1.04 -8.61 -20.79
N ASP A 46 -0.59 -8.63 -22.05
CA ASP A 46 0.34 -9.64 -22.58
C ASP A 46 1.69 -8.97 -22.88
N LEU A 47 2.56 -8.92 -21.86
CA LEU A 47 3.79 -8.16 -21.86
C LEU A 47 4.98 -9.01 -22.30
N THR A 48 5.75 -8.53 -23.27
CA THR A 48 7.05 -9.10 -23.69
C THR A 48 8.10 -8.02 -23.54
N VAL A 49 9.13 -8.26 -22.73
CA VAL A 49 10.18 -7.28 -22.45
C VAL A 49 11.55 -7.91 -22.63
N LYS A 50 12.39 -7.28 -23.45
CA LYS A 50 13.81 -7.59 -23.58
C LYS A 50 14.63 -6.57 -22.81
N VAL A 51 15.41 -7.03 -21.83
CA VAL A 51 16.29 -6.19 -21.02
C VAL A 51 17.74 -6.38 -21.44
N LEU A 52 18.44 -5.27 -21.67
CA LEU A 52 19.86 -5.19 -21.97
C LEU A 52 20.59 -4.57 -20.77
N PRO A 53 21.07 -5.37 -19.81
CA PRO A 53 21.63 -4.86 -18.55
C PRO A 53 22.80 -3.90 -18.73
N LYS A 54 23.73 -4.19 -19.65
CA LYS A 54 24.92 -3.38 -19.90
C LYS A 54 24.58 -1.97 -20.40
N GLU A 55 23.53 -1.88 -21.19
CA GLU A 55 23.04 -0.62 -21.78
C GLU A 55 22.01 0.08 -20.89
N LYS A 56 21.54 -0.61 -19.84
CA LYS A 56 20.39 -0.23 -19.01
C LYS A 56 19.20 0.16 -19.87
N LYS A 57 18.93 -0.64 -20.90
CA LYS A 57 17.95 -0.36 -21.94
C LYS A 57 16.97 -1.53 -22.06
N MET A 58 15.76 -1.22 -22.48
CA MET A 58 14.73 -2.21 -22.71
C MET A 58 13.99 -1.98 -24.02
N TYR A 59 13.43 -3.06 -24.55
CA TYR A 59 12.50 -3.09 -25.68
C TYR A 59 11.29 -3.89 -25.25
N GLY A 60 10.11 -3.36 -25.46
CA GLY A 60 8.88 -4.00 -25.02
C GLY A 60 7.79 -3.98 -26.07
N LEU A 61 6.91 -4.95 -25.91
CA LEU A 61 5.58 -5.01 -26.51
C LEU A 61 4.60 -5.30 -25.40
N ASN A 62 3.57 -4.46 -25.25
CA ASN A 62 2.40 -4.80 -24.46
C ASN A 62 1.18 -4.91 -25.38
N GLU A 63 0.60 -6.10 -25.47
CA GLU A 63 -0.71 -6.30 -26.07
C GLU A 63 -1.75 -6.06 -24.99
N ILE A 64 -2.51 -4.98 -25.11
CA ILE A 64 -3.50 -4.53 -24.12
C ILE A 64 -4.88 -4.92 -24.62
N THR A 65 -5.50 -5.87 -23.95
CA THR A 65 -6.89 -6.27 -24.22
C THR A 65 -7.80 -5.51 -23.26
N PHE A 66 -8.80 -4.81 -23.80
CA PHE A 66 -9.72 -4.00 -23.02
C PHE A 66 -11.16 -4.13 -23.50
N LYS A 67 -12.10 -3.93 -22.59
CA LYS A 67 -13.53 -3.81 -22.86
C LYS A 67 -13.91 -2.34 -23.01
N VAL A 68 -14.65 -2.01 -24.03
CA VAL A 68 -15.21 -0.66 -24.20
C VAL A 68 -16.44 -0.54 -23.32
N VAL A 69 -16.42 0.39 -22.35
CA VAL A 69 -17.54 0.61 -21.42
C VAL A 69 -18.43 1.78 -21.81
N GLU A 70 -17.88 2.71 -22.61
CA GLU A 70 -18.63 3.80 -23.25
C GLU A 70 -18.13 3.98 -24.69
N ASN A 71 -19.00 4.42 -25.60
CA ASN A 71 -18.58 4.69 -26.98
C ASN A 71 -17.48 5.74 -27.01
N THR A 72 -16.35 5.42 -27.64
CA THR A 72 -15.20 6.33 -27.69
C THR A 72 -14.40 6.15 -28.98
N ASN A 73 -13.76 7.20 -29.43
CA ASN A 73 -12.74 7.14 -30.47
C ASN A 73 -11.34 7.52 -29.98
N ILE A 74 -11.18 7.75 -28.66
CA ILE A 74 -9.91 8.09 -28.04
C ILE A 74 -9.79 7.42 -26.67
N ILE A 75 -8.62 6.84 -26.38
CA ILE A 75 -8.29 6.33 -25.04
C ILE A 75 -6.95 6.89 -24.58
N GLN A 76 -6.76 6.96 -23.26
CA GLN A 76 -5.46 7.29 -22.68
C GLN A 76 -4.79 6.03 -22.16
N ILE A 77 -3.57 5.78 -22.65
CA ILE A 77 -2.59 4.86 -22.05
C ILE A 77 -1.42 5.71 -21.59
N ASP A 78 -0.74 5.30 -20.53
CA ASP A 78 0.38 6.06 -19.97
C ASP A 78 1.70 5.35 -20.26
N LEU A 79 2.74 6.14 -20.53
CA LEU A 79 4.14 5.71 -20.65
C LEU A 79 5.02 6.90 -20.34
N PHE A 80 5.97 6.78 -19.43
CA PHE A 80 6.87 7.88 -19.08
C PHE A 80 7.62 8.42 -20.30
N GLU A 81 7.76 9.73 -20.38
CA GLU A 81 8.25 10.45 -21.59
C GLU A 81 9.70 10.13 -21.95
N ASN A 82 10.52 9.63 -21.02
CA ASN A 82 11.86 9.10 -21.31
C ASN A 82 11.84 7.78 -22.10
N MET A 83 10.68 7.11 -22.17
CA MET A 83 10.51 5.92 -22.99
C MET A 83 9.93 6.30 -24.36
N LYS A 84 10.53 5.76 -25.41
CA LYS A 84 10.12 6.01 -26.79
C LYS A 84 8.93 5.11 -27.17
N ILE A 85 7.92 5.68 -27.82
CA ILE A 85 6.86 4.94 -28.49
C ILE A 85 7.34 4.56 -29.88
N ASP A 86 7.56 3.27 -30.15
CA ASP A 86 8.03 2.79 -31.44
C ASP A 86 6.87 2.65 -32.44
N SER A 87 5.74 2.09 -32.00
CA SER A 87 4.47 2.10 -32.74
C SER A 87 3.30 1.62 -31.87
N ILE A 88 2.10 2.07 -32.18
CA ILE A 88 0.86 1.54 -31.63
C ILE A 88 0.06 0.96 -32.80
N LYS A 89 -0.47 -0.27 -32.67
CA LYS A 89 -1.20 -0.94 -33.73
C LYS A 89 -2.55 -1.43 -33.23
N PHE A 90 -3.55 -1.30 -34.09
CA PHE A 90 -4.89 -1.83 -33.91
C PHE A 90 -5.31 -2.60 -35.16
N LYS A 91 -5.74 -3.87 -35.00
CA LYS A 91 -6.11 -4.74 -36.12
C LYS A 91 -5.05 -4.79 -37.25
N GLY A 92 -3.76 -4.64 -36.88
CA GLY A 92 -2.62 -4.66 -37.79
C GLY A 92 -2.23 -3.28 -38.38
N PHE A 93 -3.08 -2.28 -38.28
CA PHE A 93 -2.83 -0.92 -38.76
C PHE A 93 -2.19 -0.06 -37.69
N LYS A 94 -1.29 0.83 -38.08
CA LYS A 94 -0.68 1.82 -37.17
C LYS A 94 -1.73 2.87 -36.80
N LEU A 95 -1.82 3.17 -35.50
CA LEU A 95 -2.63 4.27 -34.96
C LEU A 95 -1.82 5.53 -34.83
N GLU A 96 -2.48 6.67 -34.96
CA GLU A 96 -1.96 7.97 -34.57
C GLU A 96 -2.17 8.18 -33.07
N TYR A 97 -1.34 9.00 -32.46
CA TYR A 97 -1.43 9.35 -31.06
C TYR A 97 -0.90 10.75 -30.79
N LYS A 98 -1.39 11.36 -29.74
CA LYS A 98 -0.84 12.58 -29.15
C LYS A 98 -0.28 12.27 -27.78
N ARG A 99 0.92 12.74 -27.49
CA ARG A 99 1.53 12.60 -26.16
C ARG A 99 1.56 13.95 -25.44
N GLU A 100 1.11 13.96 -24.20
CA GLU A 100 1.17 15.12 -23.30
C GLU A 100 1.75 14.63 -21.96
N PHE A 101 2.99 14.98 -21.63
CA PHE A 101 3.77 14.36 -20.55
C PHE A 101 3.79 12.84 -20.70
N ASN A 102 3.42 12.10 -19.64
CA ASN A 102 3.34 10.64 -19.66
C ASN A 102 2.05 10.09 -20.30
N ALA A 103 1.04 10.92 -20.46
CA ALA A 103 -0.24 10.54 -21.06
C ALA A 103 -0.12 10.41 -22.59
N VAL A 104 -0.55 9.28 -23.13
CA VAL A 104 -0.57 8.95 -24.56
C VAL A 104 -2.03 8.78 -24.98
N PHE A 105 -2.57 9.76 -25.67
CA PHE A 105 -3.90 9.75 -26.25
C PHE A 105 -3.88 9.05 -27.60
N ILE A 106 -4.57 7.94 -27.72
CA ILE A 106 -4.58 7.07 -28.89
C ILE A 106 -5.89 7.29 -29.64
N ASP A 107 -5.79 7.75 -30.87
CA ASP A 107 -6.94 8.05 -31.73
C ASP A 107 -7.30 6.83 -32.58
N PHE A 108 -8.59 6.46 -32.59
CA PHE A 108 -9.16 5.43 -33.47
C PHE A 108 -9.92 6.10 -34.61
N ALA A 109 -9.69 5.62 -35.83
CA ALA A 109 -10.36 6.15 -37.03
C ALA A 109 -11.89 5.98 -36.99
N GLU A 110 -12.37 4.98 -36.27
CA GLU A 110 -13.79 4.69 -36.07
C GLU A 110 -14.11 4.64 -34.57
N THR A 111 -15.34 4.97 -34.22
CA THR A 111 -15.82 4.88 -32.85
C THR A 111 -15.83 3.42 -32.40
N LEU A 112 -15.14 3.13 -31.30
CA LEU A 112 -15.23 1.86 -30.61
C LEU A 112 -16.60 1.79 -29.90
N SER A 113 -17.35 0.74 -30.16
CA SER A 113 -18.70 0.59 -29.61
C SER A 113 -18.68 -0.03 -28.21
N MET A 114 -19.48 0.51 -27.31
CA MET A 114 -19.73 -0.03 -25.98
C MET A 114 -20.05 -1.54 -26.02
N GLY A 115 -19.44 -2.30 -25.11
CA GLY A 115 -19.59 -3.74 -24.98
C GLY A 115 -18.57 -4.55 -25.79
N ASN A 116 -17.90 -3.97 -26.78
CA ASN A 116 -16.87 -4.66 -27.54
C ASN A 116 -15.61 -4.90 -26.69
N THR A 117 -14.93 -6.00 -26.98
CA THR A 117 -13.58 -6.27 -26.50
C THR A 117 -12.61 -6.03 -27.65
N GLU A 118 -11.64 -5.17 -27.41
CA GLU A 118 -10.66 -4.75 -28.40
C GLU A 118 -9.23 -5.02 -27.88
N LYS A 119 -8.24 -5.02 -28.80
CA LYS A 119 -6.84 -5.25 -28.47
C LYS A 119 -5.96 -4.29 -29.27
N ILE A 120 -5.06 -3.59 -28.57
CA ILE A 120 -3.98 -2.82 -29.18
C ILE A 120 -2.64 -3.48 -28.89
N ALA A 121 -1.69 -3.32 -29.81
CA ALA A 121 -0.29 -3.72 -29.62
C ALA A 121 0.58 -2.47 -29.51
N PHE A 122 1.14 -2.24 -28.31
CA PHE A 122 1.93 -1.05 -28.02
C PHE A 122 3.42 -1.42 -27.95
N TYR A 123 4.22 -1.01 -28.95
CA TYR A 123 5.65 -1.24 -29.05
C TYR A 123 6.40 -0.03 -28.49
N TYR A 124 7.37 -0.29 -27.62
CA TYR A 124 8.14 0.77 -26.96
C TYR A 124 9.59 0.37 -26.70
N SER A 125 10.44 1.34 -26.48
CA SER A 125 11.84 1.13 -26.13
C SER A 125 12.42 2.32 -25.38
N GLY A 126 13.53 2.12 -24.70
CA GLY A 126 14.22 3.22 -24.03
C GLY A 126 15.05 2.78 -22.82
N ASN A 127 15.51 3.79 -22.09
CA ASN A 127 16.21 3.63 -20.84
C ASN A 127 15.24 4.00 -19.71
N PRO A 128 14.79 3.03 -18.90
CA PRO A 128 13.88 3.31 -17.81
C PRO A 128 14.54 4.17 -16.73
N ILE A 129 13.74 4.84 -15.92
CA ILE A 129 14.24 5.60 -14.77
C ILE A 129 14.96 4.65 -13.80
N ILE A 130 16.10 5.11 -13.30
CA ILE A 130 16.87 4.41 -12.27
C ILE A 130 16.53 5.02 -10.93
N ALA A 131 16.05 4.21 -9.99
CA ALA A 131 15.76 4.62 -8.64
C ALA A 131 17.04 5.06 -7.92
N LYS A 132 16.93 6.10 -7.09
CA LYS A 132 17.99 6.59 -6.21
C LYS A 132 17.89 5.98 -4.82
N ARG A 133 16.68 5.70 -4.37
CA ARG A 133 16.35 5.14 -3.05
C ARG A 133 15.17 4.18 -3.17
N ALA A 134 15.31 3.15 -4.04
CA ALA A 134 14.26 2.13 -4.16
C ALA A 134 13.94 1.47 -2.80
N PRO A 135 12.66 1.15 -2.53
CA PRO A 135 11.51 1.28 -3.42
C PRO A 135 10.87 2.68 -3.48
N TRP A 136 11.20 3.60 -2.55
CA TRP A 136 10.45 4.83 -2.24
C TRP A 136 10.40 5.89 -3.37
N ASP A 137 11.37 5.90 -4.29
CA ASP A 137 11.40 6.88 -5.39
C ASP A 137 11.05 6.29 -6.76
N GLY A 138 10.70 5.00 -6.80
CA GLY A 138 10.33 4.27 -8.01
C GLY A 138 11.42 4.19 -9.08
N GLY A 139 11.48 3.06 -9.76
CA GLY A 139 12.39 2.84 -10.86
C GLY A 139 13.17 1.53 -10.80
N PHE A 140 14.06 1.38 -11.75
CA PHE A 140 14.95 0.23 -11.86
C PHE A 140 16.16 0.37 -10.94
N VAL A 141 16.58 -0.77 -10.37
CA VAL A 141 17.84 -0.91 -9.65
C VAL A 141 18.73 -1.87 -10.42
N PHE A 142 19.81 -1.36 -11.03
CA PHE A 142 20.80 -2.15 -11.74
C PHE A 142 22.05 -2.28 -10.88
N THR A 143 22.26 -3.45 -10.31
CA THR A 143 23.45 -3.78 -9.49
C THR A 143 24.10 -5.06 -9.98
N LYS A 144 25.10 -5.50 -9.26
CA LYS A 144 25.75 -6.81 -9.44
C LYS A 144 25.70 -7.59 -8.14
N ASP A 145 25.57 -8.91 -8.24
CA ASP A 145 25.83 -9.80 -7.12
C ASP A 145 27.35 -9.83 -6.78
N LYS A 146 27.70 -10.56 -5.72
CA LYS A 146 29.12 -10.67 -5.30
C LYS A 146 30.00 -11.39 -6.32
N ASN A 147 29.43 -12.11 -7.29
CA ASN A 147 30.14 -12.79 -8.35
C ASN A 147 30.24 -11.93 -9.63
N GLY A 148 29.75 -10.69 -9.59
CA GLY A 148 29.75 -9.73 -10.69
C GLY A 148 28.66 -9.97 -11.75
N LYS A 149 27.68 -10.86 -11.50
CA LYS A 149 26.53 -11.06 -12.37
C LYS A 149 25.49 -9.97 -12.17
N ASP A 150 24.70 -9.69 -13.20
CA ASP A 150 23.64 -8.68 -13.12
C ASP A 150 22.59 -9.09 -12.09
N PHE A 151 22.20 -8.12 -11.25
CA PHE A 151 21.17 -8.23 -10.25
C PHE A 151 20.26 -7.00 -10.36
N ILE A 152 19.03 -7.21 -10.88
CA ILE A 152 18.16 -6.14 -11.32
C ILE A 152 16.76 -6.40 -10.77
N GLY A 153 16.13 -5.32 -10.27
CA GLY A 153 14.73 -5.28 -9.88
C GLY A 153 14.09 -3.96 -10.28
N VAL A 154 12.78 -3.86 -10.16
CA VAL A 154 11.99 -2.65 -10.36
C VAL A 154 10.95 -2.54 -9.26
N ALA A 155 10.70 -1.32 -8.79
CA ALA A 155 9.61 -0.97 -7.90
C ALA A 155 9.00 0.34 -8.37
N VAL A 156 7.67 0.45 -8.37
CA VAL A 156 6.98 1.59 -9.00
C VAL A 156 5.80 2.14 -8.20
N GLN A 157 5.54 1.64 -6.99
CA GLN A 157 4.49 2.17 -6.12
C GLN A 157 4.66 3.69 -5.95
N GLY A 158 3.56 4.43 -5.96
CA GLY A 158 3.55 5.90 -5.89
C GLY A 158 4.07 6.62 -7.14
N THR A 159 5.04 6.03 -7.88
CA THR A 159 5.60 6.63 -9.10
C THR A 159 4.80 6.26 -10.34
N GLY A 160 4.25 5.04 -10.39
CA GLY A 160 3.43 4.52 -11.47
C GLY A 160 4.12 3.48 -12.34
N ALA A 161 3.34 2.47 -12.74
CA ALA A 161 3.80 1.33 -13.56
C ALA A 161 4.24 1.75 -14.97
N SER A 162 3.67 2.82 -15.49
CA SER A 162 4.00 3.37 -16.80
C SER A 162 5.44 3.90 -16.92
N LEU A 163 6.19 3.89 -15.81
CA LEU A 163 7.63 4.11 -15.78
C LEU A 163 8.39 3.12 -16.68
N TRP A 164 7.90 1.88 -16.83
CA TRP A 164 8.64 0.84 -17.56
C TRP A 164 7.83 0.06 -18.60
N TYR A 165 6.50 0.12 -18.57
CA TYR A 165 5.66 -0.47 -19.63
C TYR A 165 4.38 0.35 -19.82
N PRO A 166 3.84 0.44 -21.04
CA PRO A 166 2.62 1.20 -21.29
C PRO A 166 1.42 0.49 -20.67
N CYS A 167 0.66 1.21 -19.84
CA CYS A 167 -0.53 0.70 -19.16
C CYS A 167 -1.54 1.82 -18.91
N LYS A 168 -2.74 1.48 -18.51
CA LYS A 168 -3.68 2.42 -17.89
C LYS A 168 -3.25 2.60 -16.43
N ASP A 169 -2.39 3.59 -16.19
CA ASP A 169 -1.71 3.78 -14.90
C ASP A 169 -2.65 4.43 -13.87
N SER A 170 -3.52 3.63 -13.32
CA SER A 170 -4.52 4.02 -12.32
C SER A 170 -4.87 2.81 -11.47
N GLN A 171 -5.00 3.01 -10.16
CA GLN A 171 -5.46 1.96 -9.24
C GLN A 171 -6.93 1.56 -9.46
N THR A 172 -7.68 2.36 -10.23
CA THR A 172 -9.08 2.04 -10.57
C THR A 172 -9.23 0.93 -11.59
N ASP A 173 -8.14 0.37 -12.10
CA ASP A 173 -8.19 -0.63 -13.18
C ASP A 173 -7.18 -1.75 -12.93
N GLU A 174 -7.71 -2.91 -12.58
CA GLU A 174 -6.95 -4.15 -12.43
C GLU A 174 -7.35 -5.10 -13.56
N PRO A 175 -6.40 -5.54 -14.43
CA PRO A 175 -6.70 -6.50 -15.48
C PRO A 175 -7.41 -7.76 -14.94
N ASN A 176 -8.70 -7.87 -15.14
CA ASN A 176 -9.57 -8.93 -14.57
C ASN A 176 -9.17 -10.35 -14.99
N LEU A 177 -8.47 -10.48 -16.13
CA LEU A 177 -7.97 -11.75 -16.68
C LEU A 177 -6.45 -11.90 -16.48
N GLY A 178 -5.89 -11.12 -15.55
CA GLY A 178 -4.48 -11.17 -15.20
C GLY A 178 -3.53 -10.74 -16.31
N ALA A 179 -2.36 -11.36 -16.37
CA ALA A 179 -1.30 -10.97 -17.29
C ALA A 179 -0.43 -12.16 -17.74
N THR A 180 0.17 -12.04 -18.93
CA THR A 180 1.33 -12.86 -19.33
C THR A 180 2.57 -11.98 -19.34
N ILE A 181 3.65 -12.42 -18.71
CA ILE A 181 4.90 -11.68 -18.66
C ILE A 181 6.02 -12.56 -19.27
N LYS A 182 6.62 -12.08 -20.35
CA LYS A 182 7.72 -12.76 -21.07
C LYS A 182 8.98 -11.92 -20.96
N LEU A 183 9.93 -12.37 -20.14
CA LEU A 183 11.20 -11.69 -19.92
C LEU A 183 12.29 -12.29 -20.81
N ILE A 184 12.85 -11.50 -21.71
CA ILE A 184 13.97 -11.89 -22.60
C ILE A 184 15.23 -11.24 -22.02
N ILE A 185 16.11 -12.07 -21.45
CA ILE A 185 17.30 -11.62 -20.73
C ILE A 185 18.53 -12.41 -21.18
N PRO A 186 19.76 -11.91 -20.92
CA PRO A 186 20.99 -12.64 -21.27
C PRO A 186 21.04 -14.05 -20.66
N ASP A 187 21.63 -14.99 -21.40
CA ASP A 187 21.86 -16.35 -20.93
C ASP A 187 22.66 -16.36 -19.62
N GLY A 188 22.38 -17.36 -18.77
CA GLY A 188 23.05 -17.54 -17.47
C GLY A 188 22.43 -16.72 -16.32
N LEU A 189 21.33 -15.98 -16.60
CA LEU A 189 20.50 -15.31 -15.60
C LEU A 189 19.09 -15.94 -15.59
N VAL A 190 18.42 -15.81 -14.46
CA VAL A 190 17.02 -16.22 -14.26
C VAL A 190 16.15 -14.97 -14.22
N GLY A 191 15.06 -14.98 -14.99
CA GLY A 191 14.04 -13.93 -14.96
C GLY A 191 12.83 -14.41 -14.16
N VAL A 192 12.44 -13.66 -13.13
CA VAL A 192 11.28 -13.95 -12.27
C VAL A 192 10.26 -12.85 -12.37
N SER A 193 8.97 -13.21 -12.29
CA SER A 193 7.86 -12.28 -12.30
C SER A 193 6.66 -12.84 -11.51
N ASN A 194 5.54 -12.14 -11.55
CA ASN A 194 4.29 -12.50 -10.90
C ASN A 194 3.69 -13.81 -11.45
N GLY A 195 2.82 -14.45 -10.67
CA GLY A 195 2.07 -15.63 -11.11
C GLY A 195 2.90 -16.89 -11.21
N ARG A 196 2.51 -17.81 -12.12
CA ARG A 196 3.13 -19.13 -12.29
C ARG A 196 4.16 -19.13 -13.40
N PHE A 197 5.31 -19.80 -13.13
CA PHE A 197 6.30 -20.08 -14.15
C PHE A 197 5.74 -21.05 -15.20
N LYS A 198 5.82 -20.67 -16.47
CA LYS A 198 5.31 -21.43 -17.62
C LYS A 198 6.41 -22.02 -18.50
N GLY A 199 7.65 -21.93 -18.05
CA GLY A 199 8.79 -22.47 -18.78
C GLY A 199 9.72 -21.38 -19.33
N SER A 200 10.90 -21.81 -19.74
CA SER A 200 11.90 -20.96 -20.39
C SER A 200 12.33 -21.54 -21.72
N GLU A 201 12.75 -20.66 -22.63
CA GLU A 201 13.20 -21.02 -23.96
C GLU A 201 14.50 -20.27 -24.31
N LYS A 202 15.53 -21.01 -24.68
CA LYS A 202 16.75 -20.40 -25.23
C LYS A 202 16.48 -19.84 -26.62
N LEU A 203 16.76 -18.56 -26.78
CA LEU A 203 16.65 -17.87 -28.05
C LEU A 203 18.01 -17.84 -28.76
N LYS A 204 18.01 -17.43 -30.03
CA LYS A 204 19.24 -17.14 -30.73
C LYS A 204 19.94 -15.93 -30.13
N ASN A 205 21.26 -15.81 -30.32
CA ASN A 205 22.06 -14.64 -29.93
C ASN A 205 22.27 -14.43 -28.41
N GLY A 206 22.28 -15.50 -27.60
CA GLY A 206 22.70 -15.42 -26.20
C GLY A 206 21.62 -14.86 -25.25
N PHE A 207 20.37 -15.09 -25.55
CA PHE A 207 19.24 -14.73 -24.69
C PHE A 207 18.36 -15.93 -24.36
N THR A 208 17.75 -15.88 -23.17
CA THR A 208 16.71 -16.82 -22.73
C THR A 208 15.42 -16.04 -22.46
N ARG A 209 14.28 -16.56 -22.93
CA ARG A 209 12.94 -16.06 -22.62
C ARG A 209 12.37 -16.85 -21.44
N TRP A 210 11.94 -16.14 -20.39
CA TRP A 210 11.26 -16.67 -19.21
C TRP A 210 9.80 -16.29 -19.28
N ASN A 211 8.87 -17.27 -19.20
CA ASN A 211 7.45 -17.06 -19.37
C ASN A 211 6.73 -17.22 -18.03
N TRP A 212 5.90 -16.24 -17.67
CA TRP A 212 5.10 -16.18 -16.46
C TRP A 212 3.64 -15.89 -16.80
N GLU A 213 2.71 -16.35 -15.98
CA GLU A 213 1.27 -16.14 -16.15
C GLU A 213 0.63 -15.87 -14.81
N VAL A 214 -0.09 -14.75 -14.73
CA VAL A 214 -1.00 -14.37 -13.66
C VAL A 214 -2.42 -14.65 -14.13
N LYS A 215 -3.24 -15.28 -13.27
CA LYS A 215 -4.64 -15.62 -13.57
C LYS A 215 -5.63 -14.74 -12.83
N ASN A 216 -5.28 -14.31 -11.61
CA ASN A 216 -6.12 -13.43 -10.82
C ASN A 216 -6.03 -11.98 -11.33
N PRO A 217 -7.00 -11.12 -10.99
CA PRO A 217 -6.84 -9.68 -11.15
C PRO A 217 -5.53 -9.22 -10.52
N ILE A 218 -4.85 -8.27 -11.14
CA ILE A 218 -3.57 -7.74 -10.64
C ILE A 218 -3.49 -6.25 -10.92
N ASN A 219 -3.18 -5.45 -9.89
CA ASN A 219 -2.95 -4.03 -10.11
C ASN A 219 -1.71 -3.82 -10.99
N ASN A 220 -1.73 -2.78 -11.82
CA ASN A 220 -0.65 -2.52 -12.77
C ASN A 220 0.69 -2.25 -12.07
N TYR A 221 0.71 -1.61 -10.88
CA TYR A 221 1.94 -1.33 -10.14
C TYR A 221 2.60 -2.60 -9.57
N ASP A 222 1.83 -3.67 -9.39
CA ASP A 222 2.31 -4.96 -8.92
C ASP A 222 3.04 -5.79 -9.97
N ILE A 223 2.76 -5.53 -11.27
CA ILE A 223 3.45 -6.25 -12.35
C ILE A 223 4.93 -5.87 -12.33
N THR A 224 5.79 -6.87 -12.10
CA THR A 224 7.21 -6.66 -11.83
C THR A 224 8.13 -7.62 -12.56
N LEU A 225 9.41 -7.34 -12.52
CA LEU A 225 10.47 -8.25 -12.96
C LEU A 225 11.67 -8.24 -11.99
N TYR A 226 12.28 -9.42 -11.87
CA TYR A 226 13.54 -9.62 -11.17
C TYR A 226 14.49 -10.40 -12.08
N ILE A 227 15.74 -10.00 -12.13
CA ILE A 227 16.78 -10.66 -12.95
C ILE A 227 18.03 -10.86 -12.09
N GLY A 228 18.49 -12.10 -11.98
CA GLY A 228 19.66 -12.42 -11.18
C GLY A 228 20.21 -13.83 -11.43
N ASP A 229 21.32 -14.18 -10.79
CA ASP A 229 21.82 -15.57 -10.72
C ASP A 229 21.06 -16.34 -9.64
N TYR A 230 19.74 -16.40 -9.82
CA TYR A 230 18.87 -17.05 -8.85
C TYR A 230 18.96 -18.57 -8.87
N ILE A 231 18.88 -19.16 -7.70
CA ILE A 231 18.42 -20.52 -7.51
C ILE A 231 16.95 -20.50 -7.13
N HIS A 232 16.25 -21.58 -7.39
CA HIS A 232 14.87 -21.81 -7.01
C HIS A 232 14.77 -22.99 -6.06
N PHE A 233 14.01 -22.82 -5.00
CA PHE A 233 13.53 -23.92 -4.18
C PHE A 233 12.06 -23.67 -3.78
N SER A 234 11.32 -24.73 -3.56
CA SER A 234 9.89 -24.66 -3.27
C SER A 234 9.52 -25.45 -2.02
N ASP A 235 8.36 -25.13 -1.47
CA ASP A 235 7.71 -25.81 -0.36
C ASP A 235 6.19 -25.80 -0.59
N LYS A 236 5.45 -26.48 0.29
CA LYS A 236 3.98 -26.45 0.30
C LYS A 236 3.47 -26.25 1.71
N HIS A 237 2.38 -25.47 1.84
CA HIS A 237 1.73 -25.26 3.11
C HIS A 237 0.22 -25.06 2.91
N GLY A 238 -0.62 -25.86 3.61
CA GLY A 238 -2.07 -25.76 3.50
C GLY A 238 -2.63 -25.89 2.08
N GLY A 239 -1.92 -26.60 1.18
CA GLY A 239 -2.27 -26.73 -0.23
C GLY A 239 -1.91 -25.51 -1.10
N LEU A 240 -1.16 -24.56 -0.57
CA LEU A 240 -0.54 -23.45 -1.28
C LEU A 240 0.90 -23.82 -1.67
N ASP A 241 1.28 -23.53 -2.91
CA ASP A 241 2.68 -23.64 -3.35
C ASP A 241 3.43 -22.39 -2.89
N LEU A 242 4.60 -22.61 -2.27
CA LEU A 242 5.50 -21.57 -1.81
C LEU A 242 6.79 -21.67 -2.61
N ASP A 243 7.12 -20.66 -3.40
CA ASP A 243 8.28 -20.63 -4.27
C ASP A 243 9.26 -19.54 -3.80
N TYR A 244 10.54 -19.86 -3.84
CA TYR A 244 11.60 -18.97 -3.35
C TYR A 244 12.68 -18.83 -4.41
N TYR A 245 12.96 -17.59 -4.82
CA TYR A 245 14.03 -17.25 -5.75
C TYR A 245 15.04 -16.37 -5.03
N VAL A 246 16.26 -16.89 -4.83
CA VAL A 246 17.29 -16.20 -4.07
C VAL A 246 18.63 -16.28 -4.78
N LEU A 247 19.51 -15.32 -4.56
CA LEU A 247 20.87 -15.40 -5.07
C LEU A 247 21.57 -16.67 -4.54
N ARG A 248 22.31 -17.34 -5.39
CA ARG A 248 22.97 -18.63 -5.09
C ARG A 248 23.75 -18.62 -3.78
N GLU A 249 24.43 -17.55 -3.50
CA GLU A 249 25.22 -17.38 -2.28
C GLU A 249 24.42 -17.22 -0.99
N ASN A 250 23.15 -16.92 -1.09
CA ASN A 250 22.27 -16.67 0.05
C ASN A 250 21.31 -17.82 0.35
N GLU A 251 21.38 -18.93 -0.44
CA GLU A 251 20.48 -20.09 -0.28
C GLU A 251 20.37 -20.60 1.16
N ALA A 252 21.53 -20.80 1.81
CA ALA A 252 21.53 -21.33 3.18
C ALA A 252 20.82 -20.41 4.18
N LYS A 253 21.02 -19.11 4.06
CA LYS A 253 20.33 -18.10 4.88
C LYS A 253 18.83 -18.07 4.59
N ALA A 254 18.46 -18.07 3.32
CA ALA A 254 17.07 -18.06 2.88
C ALA A 254 16.30 -19.28 3.40
N ARG A 255 16.86 -20.47 3.33
CA ARG A 255 16.22 -21.70 3.85
C ARG A 255 15.92 -21.64 5.35
N ILE A 256 16.69 -20.88 6.11
CA ILE A 256 16.46 -20.67 7.55
C ILE A 256 15.40 -19.57 7.75
N GLN A 257 15.61 -18.40 7.13
CA GLN A 257 14.78 -17.23 7.35
C GLN A 257 13.33 -17.41 6.85
N PHE A 258 13.17 -18.04 5.69
CA PHE A 258 11.86 -18.24 5.06
C PHE A 258 10.99 -19.32 5.71
N GLN A 259 11.51 -20.02 6.75
CA GLN A 259 10.65 -20.83 7.62
C GLN A 259 9.57 -19.98 8.31
N GLU A 260 9.72 -18.66 8.36
CA GLU A 260 8.74 -17.76 8.93
C GLU A 260 7.46 -17.63 8.09
N VAL A 261 7.52 -17.95 6.79
CA VAL A 261 6.36 -17.88 5.88
C VAL A 261 5.22 -18.79 6.33
N LYS A 262 5.50 -20.00 6.80
CA LYS A 262 4.45 -20.95 7.20
C LYS A 262 3.63 -20.48 8.40
N PRO A 263 4.23 -20.13 9.55
CA PRO A 263 3.45 -19.62 10.69
C PRO A 263 2.77 -18.27 10.39
N MET A 264 3.33 -17.45 9.49
CA MET A 264 2.67 -16.24 9.00
C MET A 264 1.40 -16.60 8.22
N MET A 265 1.49 -17.53 7.26
CA MET A 265 0.33 -17.98 6.48
C MET A 265 -0.76 -18.59 7.36
N ASP A 266 -0.39 -19.39 8.39
CA ASP A 266 -1.35 -19.93 9.34
C ASP A 266 -2.10 -18.82 10.09
N CYS A 267 -1.37 -17.80 10.56
CA CYS A 267 -1.95 -16.65 11.25
C CYS A 267 -2.87 -15.85 10.33
N PHE A 268 -2.37 -15.42 9.17
CA PHE A 268 -3.10 -14.53 8.27
C PHE A 268 -4.33 -15.22 7.68
N GLN A 269 -4.23 -16.49 7.30
CA GLN A 269 -5.40 -17.24 6.83
C GLN A 269 -6.45 -17.45 7.93
N ALA A 270 -6.04 -17.63 9.19
CA ALA A 270 -6.97 -17.72 10.30
C ALA A 270 -7.66 -16.39 10.62
N LYS A 271 -6.99 -15.25 10.40
CA LYS A 271 -7.49 -13.92 10.75
C LYS A 271 -8.19 -13.19 9.60
N PHE A 272 -7.75 -13.41 8.35
CA PHE A 272 -8.20 -12.69 7.18
C PHE A 272 -8.79 -13.60 6.09
N GLY A 273 -8.78 -14.92 6.31
CA GLY A 273 -9.29 -15.91 5.35
C GLY A 273 -8.22 -16.42 4.39
N PRO A 274 -8.59 -17.36 3.50
CA PRO A 274 -7.65 -18.03 2.60
C PRO A 274 -6.79 -17.06 1.81
N TYR A 275 -5.55 -17.48 1.50
CA TYR A 275 -4.65 -16.72 0.63
C TYR A 275 -5.35 -16.35 -0.69
N PRO A 276 -5.41 -15.04 -1.06
CA PRO A 276 -6.29 -14.57 -2.12
C PRO A 276 -5.93 -15.10 -3.52
N PHE A 277 -4.64 -15.31 -3.80
CA PHE A 277 -4.10 -15.59 -5.13
C PHE A 277 -3.56 -17.03 -5.27
N LYS A 278 -4.32 -17.99 -4.78
CA LYS A 278 -3.92 -19.41 -4.75
C LYS A 278 -3.53 -19.97 -6.13
N GLU A 279 -4.21 -19.54 -7.19
CA GLU A 279 -3.94 -19.96 -8.56
C GLU A 279 -2.56 -19.50 -9.02
N ASP A 280 -2.10 -18.35 -8.55
CA ASP A 280 -0.81 -17.74 -8.91
C ASP A 280 0.33 -18.17 -7.99
N GLY A 281 0.02 -18.78 -6.82
CA GLY A 281 0.98 -19.20 -5.81
C GLY A 281 1.58 -18.01 -5.07
N TYR A 282 2.37 -18.33 -4.05
CA TYR A 282 3.10 -17.34 -3.26
C TYR A 282 4.60 -17.43 -3.53
N LYS A 283 5.27 -16.31 -3.75
CA LYS A 283 6.73 -16.27 -3.93
C LYS A 283 7.37 -15.18 -3.06
N LEU A 284 8.55 -15.51 -2.50
CA LEU A 284 9.52 -14.51 -2.09
C LEU A 284 10.67 -14.47 -3.09
N VAL A 285 10.98 -13.28 -3.59
CA VAL A 285 12.06 -13.07 -4.55
C VAL A 285 13.09 -12.12 -3.94
N GLU A 286 14.32 -12.61 -3.73
CA GLU A 286 15.40 -11.76 -3.26
C GLU A 286 15.66 -10.62 -4.24
N THR A 287 15.72 -9.39 -3.72
CA THR A 287 15.93 -8.17 -4.51
C THR A 287 17.03 -7.29 -3.93
N ASN A 288 17.44 -6.29 -4.69
CA ASN A 288 18.50 -5.34 -4.36
C ASN A 288 17.98 -4.02 -3.75
N TYR A 289 16.75 -4.03 -3.26
CA TYR A 289 16.11 -2.99 -2.43
C TYR A 289 15.35 -3.66 -1.27
N LEU A 290 14.80 -2.89 -0.35
CA LEU A 290 14.32 -3.40 0.94
C LEU A 290 13.19 -4.44 0.83
N GLY A 291 12.11 -4.07 0.18
CA GLY A 291 10.89 -4.88 0.01
C GLY A 291 9.90 -4.17 -0.90
N MET A 292 8.91 -4.89 -1.36
CA MET A 292 7.77 -4.39 -2.12
C MET A 292 6.72 -5.50 -2.24
N GLU A 293 5.45 -5.13 -2.17
CA GLU A 293 4.31 -6.03 -2.11
C GLU A 293 3.89 -6.67 -3.43
N HIS A 294 4.73 -6.72 -4.45
CA HIS A 294 4.36 -7.23 -5.77
C HIS A 294 3.57 -8.54 -5.69
N GLN A 295 2.30 -8.51 -6.09
CA GLN A 295 1.34 -9.61 -5.97
C GLN A 295 1.93 -10.95 -6.43
N SER A 296 1.86 -11.98 -5.58
CA SER A 296 2.38 -13.33 -5.84
C SER A 296 3.88 -13.41 -6.18
N ALA A 297 4.63 -12.32 -5.99
CA ALA A 297 6.08 -12.22 -6.24
C ALA A 297 6.73 -11.20 -5.31
N VAL A 298 6.44 -11.33 -4.02
CA VAL A 298 6.87 -10.41 -2.96
C VAL A 298 8.39 -10.20 -2.99
N ALA A 299 8.81 -8.92 -3.06
CA ALA A 299 10.21 -8.54 -3.06
C ALA A 299 10.82 -8.65 -1.67
N TYR A 300 11.96 -9.30 -1.54
CA TYR A 300 12.64 -9.51 -0.26
C TYR A 300 14.08 -8.98 -0.27
N GLY A 301 14.37 -7.95 0.50
CA GLY A 301 15.70 -7.37 0.61
C GLY A 301 16.15 -7.09 2.05
N ASN A 302 15.53 -7.72 3.06
CA ASN A 302 15.85 -7.55 4.48
C ASN A 302 17.18 -8.18 4.94
N GLN A 303 18.00 -8.63 3.99
CA GLN A 303 19.33 -9.20 4.25
C GLN A 303 19.30 -10.40 5.21
N TYR A 304 18.18 -11.10 5.30
CA TYR A 304 17.98 -12.26 6.21
C TYR A 304 18.14 -11.89 7.70
N LYS A 305 17.69 -10.68 8.09
CA LYS A 305 17.70 -10.18 9.45
C LYS A 305 16.29 -10.19 10.05
N LYS A 306 16.21 -10.24 11.38
CA LYS A 306 14.98 -9.96 12.11
C LYS A 306 14.79 -8.45 12.27
N GLY A 307 13.54 -8.00 12.45
CA GLY A 307 13.19 -6.59 12.43
C GLY A 307 13.41 -5.94 11.04
N TYR A 308 13.39 -4.64 11.00
CA TYR A 308 13.64 -3.82 9.83
C TYR A 308 15.14 -3.62 9.62
N LEU A 309 15.77 -4.41 8.73
CA LEU A 309 17.22 -4.47 8.55
C LEU A 309 18.03 -4.67 9.86
N GLY A 310 17.45 -5.34 10.84
CA GLY A 310 18.06 -5.58 12.15
C GLY A 310 17.68 -4.54 13.23
N THR A 311 16.80 -3.60 12.92
CA THR A 311 16.29 -2.57 13.84
C THR A 311 14.87 -2.87 14.28
N ASP A 312 14.54 -2.57 15.52
CA ASP A 312 13.17 -2.59 16.03
C ASP A 312 12.53 -1.21 15.88
N LEU A 313 11.56 -1.08 14.98
CA LEU A 313 10.82 0.17 14.76
C LEU A 313 9.94 0.57 15.95
N SER A 314 9.59 -0.38 16.81
CA SER A 314 8.76 -0.11 17.99
C SER A 314 9.55 0.27 19.25
N SER A 315 10.86 0.09 19.25
CA SER A 315 11.74 0.28 20.44
C SER A 315 11.38 -0.59 21.66
N THR A 316 10.60 -1.67 21.47
CA THR A 316 10.14 -2.57 22.54
C THR A 316 10.94 -3.87 22.60
N ASN A 317 11.84 -4.10 21.68
CA ASN A 317 12.52 -5.36 21.34
C ASN A 317 11.59 -6.44 20.72
N PHE A 318 10.30 -6.21 20.63
CA PHE A 318 9.37 -7.19 20.07
C PHE A 318 9.39 -7.20 18.52
N GLY A 319 9.75 -6.08 17.90
CA GLY A 319 9.99 -6.02 16.46
C GLY A 319 11.14 -6.90 15.97
N LEU A 320 12.07 -7.29 16.86
CA LEU A 320 13.16 -8.23 16.53
C LEU A 320 12.76 -9.72 16.61
N LEU A 321 11.51 -10.03 16.94
CA LEU A 321 11.02 -11.40 17.02
C LEU A 321 10.66 -12.00 15.65
N PHE A 322 10.47 -11.16 14.63
CA PHE A 322 10.06 -11.57 13.29
C PHE A 322 10.86 -10.84 12.21
N ASP A 323 10.83 -11.34 10.96
CA ASP A 323 11.35 -10.64 9.80
C ASP A 323 10.30 -9.63 9.32
N PHE A 324 10.59 -8.33 9.47
CA PHE A 324 9.66 -7.26 9.13
C PHE A 324 9.17 -7.36 7.69
N ILE A 325 10.09 -7.53 6.73
CA ILE A 325 9.73 -7.56 5.30
C ILE A 325 8.87 -8.79 4.94
N ILE A 326 9.17 -9.96 5.50
CA ILE A 326 8.31 -11.13 5.25
C ILE A 326 6.88 -10.85 5.72
N ILE A 327 6.71 -10.29 6.93
CA ILE A 327 5.39 -10.11 7.52
C ILE A 327 4.64 -8.95 6.86
N HIS A 328 5.28 -7.79 6.71
CA HIS A 328 4.68 -6.60 6.12
C HIS A 328 4.29 -6.83 4.66
N GLU A 329 5.26 -7.12 3.80
CA GLU A 329 5.01 -7.27 2.36
C GLU A 329 4.05 -8.44 2.03
N SER A 330 4.03 -9.48 2.86
CA SER A 330 3.05 -10.56 2.67
C SER A 330 1.66 -10.20 3.21
N GLY A 331 1.54 -9.28 4.16
CA GLY A 331 0.27 -8.72 4.61
C GLY A 331 -0.47 -8.02 3.49
N HIS A 332 0.26 -7.37 2.61
CA HIS A 332 -0.29 -6.70 1.43
C HIS A 332 -1.00 -7.64 0.46
N GLU A 333 -0.73 -8.94 0.45
CA GLU A 333 -1.48 -9.87 -0.38
C GLU A 333 -2.99 -9.84 -0.05
N TRP A 334 -3.38 -9.53 1.20
CA TRP A 334 -4.76 -9.28 1.59
C TRP A 334 -5.15 -7.81 1.49
N PHE A 335 -4.25 -6.87 1.89
CA PHE A 335 -4.53 -5.44 2.01
C PHE A 335 -3.58 -4.63 1.12
N GLY A 336 -4.03 -4.27 -0.07
CA GLY A 336 -3.25 -3.64 -1.14
C GLY A 336 -3.41 -4.37 -2.46
N ASN A 337 -3.17 -5.68 -2.47
CA ASN A 337 -3.25 -6.49 -3.68
C ASN A 337 -4.66 -7.06 -3.89
N SER A 338 -5.25 -7.71 -2.85
CA SER A 338 -6.61 -8.26 -2.96
C SER A 338 -7.70 -7.22 -2.69
N ILE A 339 -7.41 -6.26 -1.82
CA ILE A 339 -8.27 -5.12 -1.52
C ILE A 339 -7.46 -3.88 -1.86
N THR A 340 -7.75 -3.27 -3.00
CA THR A 340 -6.99 -2.13 -3.54
C THR A 340 -7.75 -0.83 -3.30
N SER A 341 -7.04 0.24 -2.95
CA SER A 341 -7.63 1.58 -2.89
C SER A 341 -7.88 2.12 -4.29
N LYS A 342 -9.01 2.81 -4.46
CA LYS A 342 -9.42 3.41 -5.73
C LYS A 342 -8.53 4.56 -6.18
N ASP A 343 -7.94 5.26 -5.23
CA ASP A 343 -7.02 6.38 -5.45
C ASP A 343 -5.87 6.28 -4.46
N VAL A 344 -4.69 6.75 -4.84
CA VAL A 344 -3.52 6.80 -3.93
C VAL A 344 -3.77 7.70 -2.71
N ALA A 345 -4.76 8.58 -2.76
CA ALA A 345 -5.20 9.36 -1.59
C ALA A 345 -5.68 8.47 -0.44
N ASP A 346 -6.16 7.25 -0.74
CA ASP A 346 -6.65 6.26 0.20
C ASP A 346 -5.62 5.17 0.55
N MET A 347 -4.32 5.40 0.33
CA MET A 347 -3.27 4.38 0.56
C MET A 347 -3.22 3.84 1.99
N TRP A 348 -3.86 4.50 2.96
CA TRP A 348 -3.99 3.96 4.31
C TRP A 348 -4.73 2.61 4.34
N ILE A 349 -5.57 2.32 3.32
CA ILE A 349 -6.25 1.02 3.16
C ILE A 349 -5.22 -0.09 2.90
N HIS A 350 -4.14 0.22 2.17
CA HIS A 350 -3.01 -0.69 2.00
C HIS A 350 -2.16 -0.71 3.27
N GLU A 351 -1.58 0.42 3.62
CA GLU A 351 -0.48 0.54 4.57
C GLU A 351 -0.93 0.43 6.03
N GLY A 352 -2.08 1.03 6.37
CA GLY A 352 -2.61 0.99 7.74
C GLY A 352 -3.04 -0.41 8.17
N PHE A 353 -3.75 -1.12 7.28
CA PHE A 353 -4.12 -2.52 7.54
C PHE A 353 -2.89 -3.42 7.54
N THR A 354 -1.97 -3.26 6.59
CA THR A 354 -0.76 -4.08 6.52
C THR A 354 0.16 -3.85 7.72
N CYS A 355 0.39 -2.61 8.14
CA CYS A 355 1.13 -2.33 9.37
C CYS A 355 0.44 -2.95 10.60
N TYR A 356 -0.89 -3.00 10.64
CA TYR A 356 -1.61 -3.71 11.69
C TYR A 356 -1.38 -5.23 11.66
N THR A 357 -1.13 -5.84 10.48
CA THR A 357 -0.85 -7.29 10.38
C THR A 357 0.41 -7.71 11.12
N GLU A 358 1.38 -6.82 11.30
CA GLU A 358 2.60 -7.05 12.10
C GLU A 358 2.25 -7.35 13.56
N ALA A 359 1.38 -6.52 14.15
CA ALA A 359 0.87 -6.75 15.51
C ALA A 359 0.00 -8.02 15.57
N VAL A 360 -0.81 -8.29 14.55
CA VAL A 360 -1.61 -9.52 14.45
C VAL A 360 -0.71 -10.75 14.43
N TYR A 361 0.36 -10.74 13.67
CA TYR A 361 1.33 -11.84 13.65
C TYR A 361 2.00 -12.05 15.02
N LEU A 362 2.41 -10.96 15.68
CA LEU A 362 2.94 -11.04 17.03
C LEU A 362 1.92 -11.60 18.01
N GLU A 363 0.63 -11.22 17.90
CA GLU A 363 -0.44 -11.76 18.73
C GLU A 363 -0.60 -13.28 18.53
N CYS A 364 -0.64 -13.73 17.27
CA CYS A 364 -0.74 -15.16 16.94
C CYS A 364 0.41 -15.99 17.51
N LYS A 365 1.63 -15.47 17.39
CA LYS A 365 2.84 -16.26 17.67
C LYS A 365 3.37 -16.09 19.09
N TYR A 366 3.18 -14.88 19.67
CA TYR A 366 3.84 -14.51 20.93
C TYR A 366 2.87 -13.93 21.98
N GLY A 367 1.58 -13.80 21.65
CA GLY A 367 0.51 -13.39 22.55
C GLY A 367 0.20 -11.89 22.54
N ALA A 368 -1.02 -11.55 22.94
CA ALA A 368 -1.62 -10.23 22.87
C ALA A 368 -0.80 -9.13 23.58
N THR A 369 -0.15 -9.45 24.71
CA THR A 369 0.65 -8.47 25.47
C THR A 369 1.80 -7.92 24.62
N LYS A 370 2.57 -8.79 23.93
CA LYS A 370 3.69 -8.33 23.11
C LYS A 370 3.21 -7.56 21.90
N ALA A 371 2.12 -8.00 21.27
CA ALA A 371 1.48 -7.28 20.18
C ALA A 371 1.06 -5.87 20.59
N LYS A 372 0.44 -5.73 21.75
CA LYS A 372 0.02 -4.44 22.30
C LYS A 372 1.21 -3.50 22.54
N TYR A 373 2.30 -3.97 23.13
CA TYR A 373 3.50 -3.16 23.31
C TYR A 373 4.13 -2.76 21.97
N TYR A 374 4.21 -3.69 21.03
CA TYR A 374 4.76 -3.44 19.70
C TYR A 374 4.00 -2.32 18.98
N ILE A 375 2.67 -2.46 18.83
CA ILE A 375 1.88 -1.47 18.09
C ILE A 375 1.92 -0.09 18.74
N ASN A 376 1.87 0.00 20.07
CA ASN A 376 2.00 1.27 20.77
C ASN A 376 3.39 1.88 20.62
N GLY A 377 4.44 1.07 20.56
CA GLY A 377 5.80 1.52 20.32
C GLY A 377 5.99 2.17 18.94
N LEU A 378 5.19 1.79 17.95
CA LEU A 378 5.23 2.39 16.61
C LEU A 378 4.81 3.87 16.61
N ALA A 379 4.09 4.33 17.62
CA ALA A 379 3.64 5.72 17.73
C ALA A 379 4.79 6.75 17.66
N GLN A 380 6.01 6.36 18.07
CA GLN A 380 7.19 7.24 18.01
C GLN A 380 7.60 7.64 16.58
N ASN A 381 7.12 6.92 15.56
CA ASN A 381 7.45 7.16 14.15
C ASN A 381 6.44 8.10 13.45
N ILE A 382 5.36 8.48 14.14
CA ILE A 382 4.31 9.37 13.60
C ILE A 382 4.87 10.79 13.49
N GLN A 383 4.65 11.41 12.32
CA GLN A 383 5.16 12.75 12.01
C GLN A 383 4.15 13.86 12.37
N ALA A 384 2.86 13.59 12.30
CA ALA A 384 1.75 14.55 12.47
C ALA A 384 1.90 15.81 11.58
N ASP A 385 2.42 15.63 10.36
CA ASP A 385 2.76 16.71 9.43
C ASP A 385 1.56 17.19 8.60
N LYS A 386 0.74 16.27 8.14
CA LYS A 386 -0.47 16.52 7.32
C LYS A 386 -1.48 15.38 7.50
N PRO A 387 -2.72 15.51 7.00
CA PRO A 387 -3.70 14.42 7.02
C PRO A 387 -3.21 13.15 6.33
N ILE A 388 -3.73 12.02 6.77
CA ILE A 388 -3.46 10.71 6.15
C ILE A 388 -4.06 10.62 4.74
N ILE A 389 -5.29 11.13 4.59
CA ILE A 389 -5.96 11.19 3.28
C ILE A 389 -5.31 12.28 2.43
N GLY A 390 -4.90 11.89 1.22
CA GLY A 390 -4.34 12.81 0.23
C GLY A 390 -5.39 13.56 -0.58
N GLN A 391 -4.95 14.20 -1.67
CA GLN A 391 -5.84 14.86 -2.61
C GLN A 391 -6.24 13.90 -3.72
N TYR A 392 -7.53 13.61 -3.84
CA TYR A 392 -8.05 12.73 -4.90
C TYR A 392 -7.88 13.30 -6.31
N GLY A 393 -7.68 12.41 -7.27
CA GLY A 393 -7.67 12.71 -8.71
C GLY A 393 -6.41 13.39 -9.22
N VAL A 394 -5.34 13.43 -8.43
CA VAL A 394 -4.06 14.05 -8.78
C VAL A 394 -2.84 13.17 -8.40
N ALA A 395 -3.09 11.89 -8.09
CA ALA A 395 -2.08 10.94 -7.63
C ALA A 395 -1.23 11.48 -6.46
N ASN A 396 -1.90 12.02 -5.43
CA ASN A 396 -1.29 12.59 -4.25
C ASN A 396 -1.60 11.73 -3.03
N GLU A 397 -0.60 11.06 -2.51
CA GLU A 397 -0.66 10.39 -1.22
C GLU A 397 -0.72 11.44 -0.09
N GLY A 398 -1.42 11.09 1.00
CA GLY A 398 -1.40 11.90 2.21
C GLY A 398 -0.09 11.78 2.99
N SER A 399 -0.18 11.88 4.31
CA SER A 399 0.97 11.68 5.20
C SER A 399 1.44 10.23 5.20
N SER A 400 2.76 10.03 5.37
CA SER A 400 3.32 8.71 5.70
C SER A 400 2.81 8.16 7.04
N ASP A 401 2.08 8.94 7.82
CA ASP A 401 1.37 8.47 9.01
C ASP A 401 0.27 7.45 8.69
N MET A 402 -0.05 7.24 7.42
CA MET A 402 -0.94 6.17 6.95
C MET A 402 -0.51 4.78 7.46
N TYR A 403 0.78 4.54 7.66
CA TYR A 403 1.32 3.31 8.27
C TYR A 403 0.98 3.21 9.75
N TYR A 404 1.64 3.98 10.58
CA TYR A 404 1.62 3.81 12.03
C TYR A 404 0.38 4.38 12.68
N LYS A 405 -0.06 5.58 12.30
CA LYS A 405 -1.30 6.18 12.80
C LYS A 405 -2.52 5.42 12.28
N GLY A 406 -2.48 4.92 11.02
CA GLY A 406 -3.50 4.05 10.46
C GLY A 406 -3.65 2.75 11.27
N ALA A 407 -2.55 2.06 11.58
CA ALA A 407 -2.55 0.84 12.37
C ALA A 407 -3.03 1.10 13.82
N LEU A 408 -2.61 2.21 14.44
CA LEU A 408 -3.05 2.60 15.79
C LEU A 408 -4.53 3.00 15.84
N MET A 409 -5.06 3.58 14.76
CA MET A 409 -6.50 3.81 14.60
C MET A 409 -7.27 2.48 14.62
N LEU A 410 -6.84 1.49 13.84
CA LEU A 410 -7.46 0.15 13.84
C LEU A 410 -7.38 -0.51 15.21
N HIS A 411 -6.25 -0.39 15.92
CA HIS A 411 -6.10 -0.86 17.29
C HIS A 411 -7.06 -0.15 18.25
N THR A 412 -7.24 1.15 18.12
CA THR A 412 -8.21 1.94 18.89
C THR A 412 -9.64 1.46 18.61
N ILE A 413 -10.03 1.27 17.36
CA ILE A 413 -11.36 0.79 16.95
C ILE A 413 -11.63 -0.61 17.54
N ARG A 414 -10.65 -1.52 17.55
CA ARG A 414 -10.77 -2.82 18.23
C ARG A 414 -11.21 -2.66 19.70
N ASN A 415 -10.58 -1.73 20.42
CA ASN A 415 -10.87 -1.48 21.82
C ASN A 415 -12.18 -0.69 22.03
N VAL A 416 -12.58 0.13 21.07
CA VAL A 416 -13.92 0.75 21.03
C VAL A 416 -15.00 -0.33 20.92
N ILE A 417 -14.84 -1.29 20.02
CA ILE A 417 -15.74 -2.44 19.85
C ILE A 417 -15.77 -3.33 21.13
N ASN A 418 -14.63 -3.42 21.83
CA ASN A 418 -14.49 -4.12 23.11
C ASN A 418 -15.00 -5.58 23.10
N ASN A 419 -14.82 -6.25 21.97
CA ASN A 419 -15.19 -7.65 21.78
C ASN A 419 -14.26 -8.27 20.72
N ASP A 420 -13.27 -9.04 21.17
CA ASP A 420 -12.26 -9.63 20.29
C ASP A 420 -12.83 -10.66 19.31
N GLU A 421 -13.82 -11.44 19.71
CA GLU A 421 -14.46 -12.40 18.81
C GLU A 421 -15.13 -11.67 17.63
N ARG A 422 -15.87 -10.60 17.93
CA ARG A 422 -16.50 -9.74 16.92
C ARG A 422 -15.44 -9.06 16.03
N TRP A 423 -14.36 -8.54 16.63
CA TRP A 423 -13.28 -7.89 15.90
C TRP A 423 -12.63 -8.83 14.88
N TRP A 424 -12.24 -10.02 15.31
CA TRP A 424 -11.60 -10.98 14.42
C TRP A 424 -12.53 -11.49 13.33
N LYS A 425 -13.80 -11.72 13.68
CA LYS A 425 -14.82 -12.07 12.69
C LYS A 425 -14.98 -10.96 11.66
N MET A 426 -15.04 -9.70 12.11
CA MET A 426 -15.21 -8.53 11.23
C MET A 426 -14.03 -8.37 10.29
N LEU A 427 -12.78 -8.54 10.73
CA LEU A 427 -11.62 -8.47 9.86
C LEU A 427 -11.58 -9.62 8.84
N TYR A 428 -11.96 -10.83 9.27
CA TYR A 428 -12.11 -11.96 8.35
C TYR A 428 -13.16 -11.67 7.28
N ASP A 429 -14.33 -11.21 7.68
CA ASP A 429 -15.43 -10.90 6.78
C ASP A 429 -15.08 -9.73 5.85
N TYR A 430 -14.37 -8.71 6.34
CA TYR A 430 -13.87 -7.60 5.54
C TYR A 430 -12.98 -8.09 4.39
N ALA A 431 -11.98 -8.92 4.72
CA ALA A 431 -11.06 -9.45 3.72
C ALA A 431 -11.75 -10.39 2.71
N GLN A 432 -12.83 -11.10 3.11
CA GLN A 432 -13.60 -11.95 2.20
C GLN A 432 -14.62 -11.17 1.38
N HIS A 433 -15.26 -10.14 1.97
CA HIS A 433 -16.27 -9.32 1.30
C HIS A 433 -15.67 -8.50 0.17
N PHE A 434 -14.51 -7.89 0.41
CA PHE A 434 -13.82 -7.03 -0.57
C PHE A 434 -12.72 -7.76 -1.36
N LYS A 435 -12.65 -9.07 -1.28
CA LYS A 435 -11.67 -9.86 -2.03
C LYS A 435 -11.69 -9.52 -3.52
N HIS A 436 -10.53 -9.18 -4.09
CA HIS A 436 -10.34 -8.77 -5.49
C HIS A 436 -11.23 -7.58 -5.90
N GLN A 437 -11.35 -6.59 -5.00
CA GLN A 437 -12.13 -5.39 -5.26
C GLN A 437 -11.32 -4.13 -5.01
N ILE A 438 -11.66 -3.11 -5.77
CA ILE A 438 -11.15 -1.75 -5.66
C ILE A 438 -12.16 -0.95 -4.85
N ILE A 439 -11.75 -0.39 -3.71
CA ILE A 439 -12.62 0.31 -2.76
C ILE A 439 -12.06 1.68 -2.38
N ASP A 440 -12.85 2.46 -1.67
CA ASP A 440 -12.49 3.75 -1.09
C ASP A 440 -12.70 3.77 0.43
N THR A 441 -12.27 4.83 1.07
CA THR A 441 -12.42 5.03 2.53
C THR A 441 -13.87 4.93 2.98
N GLU A 442 -14.82 5.45 2.20
CA GLU A 442 -16.25 5.41 2.51
C GLU A 442 -16.78 3.97 2.58
N ALA A 443 -16.34 3.10 1.67
CA ALA A 443 -16.71 1.68 1.67
C ALA A 443 -16.18 0.96 2.93
N VAL A 444 -14.95 1.28 3.37
CA VAL A 444 -14.39 0.75 4.63
C VAL A 444 -15.22 1.19 5.82
N ILE A 445 -15.50 2.49 5.94
CA ILE A 445 -16.28 3.04 7.05
C ILE A 445 -17.69 2.43 7.10
N ALA A 446 -18.37 2.34 5.96
CA ALA A 446 -19.69 1.76 5.86
C ALA A 446 -19.71 0.28 6.32
N PHE A 447 -18.72 -0.51 5.89
CA PHE A 447 -18.59 -1.90 6.31
C PHE A 447 -18.36 -2.03 7.83
N PHE A 448 -17.43 -1.24 8.37
CA PHE A 448 -17.11 -1.27 9.80
C PHE A 448 -18.30 -0.82 10.66
N ASN A 449 -19.04 0.21 10.25
CA ASN A 449 -20.27 0.64 10.92
C ASN A 449 -21.33 -0.47 10.91
N GLN A 450 -21.54 -1.09 9.74
CA GLN A 450 -22.51 -2.16 9.59
C GLN A 450 -22.18 -3.36 10.49
N GLU A 451 -20.95 -3.84 10.47
CA GLU A 451 -20.56 -5.06 11.20
C GLU A 451 -20.38 -4.82 12.70
N SER A 452 -19.87 -3.66 13.10
CA SER A 452 -19.75 -3.31 14.52
C SER A 452 -21.07 -2.92 15.18
N LYS A 453 -22.07 -2.48 14.41
CA LYS A 453 -23.31 -1.84 14.88
C LYS A 453 -23.07 -0.55 15.68
N LEU A 454 -21.94 0.10 15.43
CA LEU A 454 -21.56 1.40 15.99
C LEU A 454 -21.38 2.41 14.85
N ASP A 455 -21.60 3.68 15.12
CA ASP A 455 -21.15 4.73 14.22
C ASP A 455 -19.68 5.06 14.52
N LEU A 456 -18.79 4.50 13.74
CA LEU A 456 -17.34 4.73 13.83
C LEU A 456 -16.88 5.89 12.93
N THR A 457 -17.80 6.50 12.17
CA THR A 457 -17.50 7.58 11.22
C THR A 457 -16.73 8.74 11.85
N PRO A 458 -17.12 9.27 13.03
CA PRO A 458 -16.37 10.35 13.66
C PRO A 458 -14.95 9.94 14.03
N ILE A 459 -14.74 8.69 14.43
CA ILE A 459 -13.41 8.16 14.79
C ILE A 459 -12.53 8.09 13.54
N PHE A 460 -12.98 7.44 12.47
CA PHE A 460 -12.25 7.41 11.21
C PHE A 460 -11.91 8.83 10.73
N ASN A 461 -12.88 9.73 10.71
CA ASN A 461 -12.68 11.11 10.25
C ASN A 461 -11.61 11.84 11.07
N GLN A 462 -11.61 11.70 12.41
CA GLN A 462 -10.62 12.36 13.27
C GLN A 462 -9.19 11.87 12.98
N TYR A 463 -9.00 10.56 12.81
CA TYR A 463 -7.66 10.03 12.57
C TYR A 463 -7.18 10.23 11.12
N LEU A 464 -8.07 10.18 10.14
CA LEU A 464 -7.70 10.23 8.72
C LEU A 464 -7.56 11.65 8.17
N HIS A 465 -8.40 12.58 8.60
CA HIS A 465 -8.46 13.93 8.03
C HIS A 465 -7.80 15.01 8.89
N TYR A 466 -7.38 14.69 10.11
CA TYR A 466 -6.75 15.67 11.02
C TYR A 466 -5.43 15.14 11.57
N THR A 467 -4.50 16.06 11.81
CA THR A 467 -3.20 15.72 12.44
C THR A 467 -3.35 15.50 13.94
N ASN A 468 -4.22 16.26 14.60
CA ASN A 468 -4.46 16.17 16.03
C ASN A 468 -5.08 14.84 16.42
N LEU A 469 -4.65 14.28 17.54
CA LEU A 469 -5.32 13.15 18.18
C LEU A 469 -6.53 13.62 18.98
N PRO A 470 -7.55 12.74 19.17
CA PRO A 470 -8.60 13.02 20.14
C PRO A 470 -7.96 13.23 21.51
N LYS A 471 -8.26 14.32 22.19
CA LYS A 471 -7.71 14.66 23.49
C LYS A 471 -8.76 14.52 24.57
N LEU A 472 -8.52 13.62 25.55
CA LEU A 472 -9.37 13.49 26.73
C LEU A 472 -8.97 14.52 27.77
N GLU A 473 -9.88 15.45 28.09
CA GLU A 473 -9.67 16.45 29.12
C GLU A 473 -10.43 16.14 30.40
N PHE A 474 -9.72 16.33 31.52
CA PHE A 474 -10.30 16.29 32.86
C PHE A 474 -10.13 17.66 33.53
N LYS A 475 -11.14 18.09 34.27
CA LYS A 475 -11.02 19.26 35.16
C LYS A 475 -11.70 18.98 36.50
N LYS A 476 -11.14 19.50 37.57
CA LYS A 476 -11.74 19.49 38.89
C LYS A 476 -12.54 20.80 39.11
N VAL A 477 -13.83 20.63 39.41
CA VAL A 477 -14.74 21.74 39.72
C VAL A 477 -15.25 21.54 41.16
N GLN A 478 -14.73 22.34 42.09
CA GLN A 478 -15.00 22.15 43.54
C GLN A 478 -14.64 20.71 44.02
N SER A 479 -15.67 19.92 44.37
CA SER A 479 -15.54 18.53 44.81
C SER A 479 -15.79 17.48 43.72
N HIS A 480 -16.08 17.94 42.50
CA HIS A 480 -16.46 17.09 41.39
C HIS A 480 -15.37 17.08 40.32
N LEU A 481 -15.31 16.03 39.54
CA LEU A 481 -14.52 15.91 38.32
C LEU A 481 -15.45 15.95 37.12
N GLU A 482 -15.04 16.69 36.10
CA GLU A 482 -15.67 16.69 34.78
C GLU A 482 -14.68 16.23 33.74
N TYR A 483 -15.21 15.64 32.66
CA TYR A 483 -14.40 15.16 31.54
C TYR A 483 -15.12 15.44 30.20
N ARG A 484 -14.33 15.52 29.12
CA ARG A 484 -14.83 15.69 27.75
C ARG A 484 -13.81 15.27 26.71
N TRP A 485 -14.26 15.14 25.47
CA TRP A 485 -13.38 15.15 24.30
C TRP A 485 -13.10 16.58 23.81
N VAL A 486 -11.86 16.79 23.34
CA VAL A 486 -11.45 17.90 22.48
C VAL A 486 -10.97 17.29 21.16
N THR A 487 -11.72 17.58 20.10
CA THR A 487 -11.52 17.00 18.75
C THR A 487 -11.87 18.02 17.68
N ASP A 488 -11.34 17.80 16.46
CA ASP A 488 -11.65 18.61 15.29
C ASP A 488 -13.04 18.24 14.71
N VAL A 489 -13.41 16.96 14.82
CA VAL A 489 -14.67 16.41 14.31
C VAL A 489 -15.83 16.76 15.24
N ASP A 490 -16.96 17.13 14.67
CA ASP A 490 -18.22 17.32 15.42
C ASP A 490 -18.85 15.98 15.82
N PHE A 491 -19.66 15.99 16.87
CA PHE A 491 -20.38 14.82 17.40
C PHE A 491 -19.47 13.62 17.75
N PHE A 492 -18.24 13.90 18.14
CA PHE A 492 -17.27 12.86 18.55
C PHE A 492 -17.62 12.32 19.95
N ASP A 493 -17.86 11.01 20.04
CA ASP A 493 -18.34 10.34 21.26
C ASP A 493 -17.63 9.02 21.54
N MET A 494 -16.39 8.85 21.05
CA MET A 494 -15.62 7.63 21.18
C MET A 494 -15.57 7.16 22.64
N PRO A 495 -16.02 5.93 22.96
CA PRO A 495 -15.89 5.37 24.30
C PRO A 495 -14.43 5.08 24.63
N ILE A 496 -14.08 5.23 25.92
CA ILE A 496 -12.73 5.01 26.43
C ILE A 496 -12.76 4.29 27.77
N ASP A 497 -11.77 3.44 28.00
CA ASP A 497 -11.63 2.70 29.24
C ASP A 497 -10.60 3.37 30.17
N ILE A 498 -10.95 3.45 31.45
CA ILE A 498 -10.10 3.92 32.53
C ILE A 498 -10.06 2.89 33.66
N MET A 499 -9.02 2.94 34.46
CA MET A 499 -8.92 2.17 35.71
C MET A 499 -9.05 3.10 36.90
N ILE A 500 -9.88 2.74 37.87
CA ILE A 500 -9.99 3.41 39.17
C ILE A 500 -9.89 2.36 40.27
N ARG A 501 -8.86 2.49 41.10
CA ARG A 501 -8.62 1.54 42.22
C ARG A 501 -8.70 0.08 41.79
N GLY A 502 -8.14 -0.24 40.59
CA GLY A 502 -8.12 -1.59 40.05
C GLY A 502 -9.41 -2.04 39.34
N ASN A 503 -10.43 -1.21 39.25
CA ASN A 503 -11.65 -1.49 38.52
C ASN A 503 -11.66 -0.79 37.15
N LYS A 504 -11.91 -1.54 36.09
CA LYS A 504 -12.08 -1.02 34.74
C LYS A 504 -13.46 -0.39 34.59
N ILE A 505 -13.52 0.85 34.13
CA ILE A 505 -14.74 1.62 33.89
C ILE A 505 -14.69 2.14 32.45
N ARG A 506 -15.77 1.98 31.70
CA ARG A 506 -15.94 2.56 30.37
C ARG A 506 -16.66 3.89 30.48
N LEU A 507 -16.03 4.94 29.97
CA LEU A 507 -16.63 6.25 29.78
C LEU A 507 -17.10 6.41 28.33
N CYS A 508 -18.14 7.23 28.13
CA CYS A 508 -18.60 7.68 26.82
C CYS A 508 -18.55 9.23 26.79
N PRO A 509 -17.33 9.81 26.68
CA PRO A 509 -17.19 11.26 26.66
C PRO A 509 -17.78 11.84 25.38
N THR A 510 -18.30 13.07 25.47
CA THR A 510 -18.67 13.91 24.32
C THR A 510 -17.82 15.18 24.31
N LYS A 511 -18.03 16.07 23.36
CA LYS A 511 -17.34 17.40 23.33
C LYS A 511 -17.82 18.33 24.47
N GLU A 512 -18.97 18.03 25.07
CA GLU A 512 -19.50 18.78 26.22
C GLU A 512 -18.93 18.23 27.54
N TRP A 513 -18.78 19.09 28.53
CA TRP A 513 -18.34 18.69 29.85
C TRP A 513 -19.39 17.81 30.53
N GLN A 514 -18.98 16.63 30.94
CA GLN A 514 -19.80 15.62 31.60
C GLN A 514 -19.31 15.40 33.05
N LEU A 515 -20.25 15.29 33.97
CA LEU A 515 -19.93 15.03 35.38
C LEU A 515 -19.43 13.58 35.55
N PHE A 516 -18.32 13.43 36.23
CA PHE A 516 -17.81 12.11 36.62
C PHE A 516 -18.53 11.62 37.87
N GLU A 517 -19.30 10.56 37.75
CA GLU A 517 -20.20 10.08 38.81
C GLU A 517 -19.48 9.37 39.97
N HIS A 518 -18.24 8.93 39.79
CA HIS A 518 -17.50 8.22 40.83
C HIS A 518 -16.75 9.18 41.74
N LYS A 519 -16.82 8.92 43.06
CA LYS A 519 -16.05 9.70 44.04
C LYS A 519 -14.56 9.37 43.94
N ILE A 520 -13.76 10.37 43.61
CA ILE A 520 -12.31 10.33 43.62
C ILE A 520 -11.78 11.47 44.50
N ASN A 521 -10.65 11.23 45.16
CA ASN A 521 -10.00 12.26 45.99
C ASN A 521 -9.02 13.10 45.14
N ALA A 522 -8.39 12.47 44.15
CA ALA A 522 -7.41 13.12 43.28
C ALA A 522 -7.44 12.52 41.87
N LEU A 523 -7.03 13.32 40.85
CA LEU A 523 -6.93 12.88 39.46
C LEU A 523 -6.01 11.67 39.27
N GLN A 524 -4.98 11.56 40.12
CA GLN A 524 -4.01 10.46 40.09
C GLN A 524 -4.64 9.07 40.39
N GLU A 525 -5.86 9.03 40.90
CA GLU A 525 -6.60 7.77 41.08
C GLU A 525 -7.15 7.22 39.74
N ILE A 526 -7.14 8.02 38.66
CA ILE A 526 -7.60 7.63 37.35
C ILE A 526 -6.38 7.28 36.50
N GLU A 527 -6.34 6.07 36.00
CA GLU A 527 -5.41 5.62 34.98
C GLU A 527 -6.19 5.43 33.66
N VAL A 528 -5.88 6.24 32.66
CA VAL A 528 -6.44 6.09 31.30
C VAL A 528 -5.66 5.00 30.58
N LEU A 529 -6.36 4.03 29.99
CA LEU A 529 -5.76 2.89 29.31
C LEU A 529 -5.21 3.29 27.92
N LYS A 530 -4.20 4.15 27.88
CA LYS A 530 -3.55 4.65 26.66
C LYS A 530 -3.01 3.55 25.75
N GLN A 531 -2.70 2.38 26.29
CA GLN A 531 -2.23 1.25 25.49
C GLN A 531 -3.34 0.61 24.65
N ASP A 532 -4.60 0.93 24.94
CA ASP A 532 -5.77 0.45 24.22
C ASP A 532 -6.33 1.52 23.25
N PHE A 533 -6.00 2.79 23.48
CA PHE A 533 -6.52 3.93 22.72
C PHE A 533 -5.42 4.92 22.38
N PHE A 534 -5.22 5.19 21.12
CA PHE A 534 -4.22 6.15 20.63
C PHE A 534 -4.79 7.58 20.72
N ILE A 535 -4.62 8.19 21.88
CA ILE A 535 -5.19 9.51 22.24
C ILE A 535 -4.20 10.37 23.02
N ASP A 536 -4.51 11.66 23.10
CA ASP A 536 -3.89 12.59 24.03
C ASP A 536 -4.71 12.75 25.32
N ILE A 537 -4.03 13.15 26.41
CA ILE A 537 -4.65 13.46 27.71
C ILE A 537 -4.03 14.77 28.22
N ASN A 538 -4.86 15.62 28.90
CA ASN A 538 -4.35 16.84 29.55
C ASN A 538 -3.67 16.56 30.89
#